data_3bb0e95775e7386292e65476606ab465
#
_entry.id   3bb0e95775e7386292e65476606ab465
#
_cell.length_a   1.000
_cell.length_b   1.000
_cell.length_c   1.000
_cell.angle_alpha   90.00
_cell.angle_beta   90.00
_cell.angle_gamma   90.00
#
_symmetry.space_group_name_H-M   'P 1'
#
loop_
_entity.id
_entity.type
_entity.pdbx_description
1 polymer ?
#
loop_
_entity_poly.entity_id
_entity_poly.type
_entity_poly.pdbx_seq_one_letter_code
_entity_poly.pdbx_strand_id
1 'polypeptide(L)'
;MLKRILLVLLAIFLILGCCSCSNNNSNETDTDAPSTEATEETAPADSIIISGETRYRIVYPKDADPAPAKKIYNRLKALDKNATTDDYYVLTTDETPEDNTPEILVGFTNRAASAEAQAKLATYLDFSITIAQNKIVISANTDERLSEATKYFSNKLTKTKSGTIYYPTNKDYVEAYTQYELDALKIGGVEIKQFSIIISATAADAEKAAALDLQAWLAEKVGFMIPVKTDAEEASANEIIIGKTLRPECSEFTEEFANNVYYSATLNGTKLLLFAGVNGSITSAISAFKAKAIELGGEINELNESKAPSAIDNKKAIFIGNSFIYWGGCVSYIKNDAEFEELRAAGGDTGYFNEICKANGVSVDVYNYTYGGKDLTWTYENILKNKDKEFFDSFDYVFISEAGQNSSSFVATFEKIAGLFPNAEEIVYLAHENTFRSNATHIINALPELSAKGYKIVAWGALVSDVYNGNVSVPGATLQYNRNSFVKNSTGEMPENAYVTSLNNQGDTHHQNPLAGYITAQMCFSAITGSLCEGQAYEFCWDKTIAPQYDLQNFLECQYNNGQTSNFIEIFNSPEDMKGLQILMDKYMTKYN
;
A
#
# COMPACT_ATOMS: atom_id res chain seq x y z
N MET A 1 21.23 23.97 19.80
CA MET A 1 19.99 23.56 20.48
C MET A 1 19.05 24.75 20.77
N LEU A 2 19.51 25.92 21.20
CA LEU A 2 18.61 27.06 21.52
C LEU A 2 17.87 27.68 20.31
N LYS A 3 18.44 27.65 19.10
CA LYS A 3 17.79 28.22 17.89
C LYS A 3 16.65 27.36 17.31
N ARG A 4 16.61 26.05 17.59
CA ARG A 4 15.51 25.17 17.15
C ARG A 4 14.30 25.21 18.06
N ILE A 5 14.47 25.57 19.31
CA ILE A 5 13.37 25.73 20.30
C ILE A 5 12.60 27.03 20.04
N LEU A 6 13.26 28.06 19.51
CA LEU A 6 12.61 29.36 19.24
C LEU A 6 11.72 29.31 17.99
N LEU A 7 12.01 28.44 17.00
CA LEU A 7 11.19 28.28 15.79
C LEU A 7 9.91 27.48 16.04
N VAL A 8 9.94 26.52 16.97
CA VAL A 8 8.75 25.73 17.35
C VAL A 8 7.77 26.57 18.19
N LEU A 9 8.28 27.50 19.03
CA LEU A 9 7.43 28.41 19.81
C LEU A 9 6.78 29.51 18.96
N LEU A 10 7.37 29.90 17.84
CA LEU A 10 6.77 30.88 16.92
C LEU A 10 5.64 30.28 16.06
N ALA A 11 5.71 29.00 15.75
CA ALA A 11 4.66 28.28 15.02
C ALA A 11 3.39 28.05 15.87
N ILE A 12 3.53 27.91 17.20
CA ILE A 12 2.40 27.68 18.10
C ILE A 12 1.61 28.99 18.36
N PHE A 13 2.22 30.17 18.24
CA PHE A 13 1.53 31.44 18.43
C PHE A 13 0.71 31.92 17.23
N LEU A 14 0.92 31.36 16.03
CA LEU A 14 0.15 31.70 14.82
C LEU A 14 -1.13 30.89 14.66
N ILE A 15 -1.34 29.83 15.43
CA ILE A 15 -2.52 28.94 15.34
C ILE A 15 -3.63 29.32 16.34
N LEU A 16 -3.38 30.21 17.29
CA LEU A 16 -4.35 30.57 18.34
C LEU A 16 -5.14 31.86 18.08
N GLY A 17 -5.12 32.42 16.88
CA GLY A 17 -5.71 33.73 16.56
C GLY A 17 -7.01 33.74 15.77
N CYS A 18 -7.65 32.62 15.44
CA CYS A 18 -8.93 32.63 14.71
C CYS A 18 -9.87 31.53 15.18
N CYS A 19 -10.47 31.72 16.37
CA CYS A 19 -11.69 31.00 16.73
C CYS A 19 -12.66 32.00 17.40
N SER A 20 -13.61 32.51 16.64
CA SER A 20 -14.90 32.93 17.19
C SER A 20 -16.02 32.61 16.23
N CYS A 21 -16.81 31.64 16.66
CA CYS A 21 -18.26 31.45 16.51
C CYS A 21 -18.97 31.70 15.17
N SER A 22 -19.53 30.63 14.60
CA SER A 22 -21.00 30.57 14.53
C SER A 22 -21.45 29.23 13.97
N ASN A 23 -22.30 28.52 14.73
CA ASN A 23 -23.12 27.40 14.27
C ASN A 23 -24.04 27.86 13.14
N ASN A 24 -24.05 27.16 12.01
CA ASN A 24 -25.26 26.95 11.24
C ASN A 24 -25.12 25.71 10.35
N ASN A 25 -25.99 24.73 10.63
CA ASN A 25 -26.32 23.64 9.73
C ASN A 25 -26.83 24.20 8.40
N SER A 26 -26.17 23.88 7.30
CA SER A 26 -26.83 23.89 5.99
C SER A 26 -26.08 22.96 5.03
N ASN A 27 -26.84 22.12 4.38
CA ASN A 27 -26.48 21.21 3.29
C ASN A 27 -25.52 21.89 2.30
N GLU A 28 -24.31 21.39 2.18
CA GLU A 28 -23.42 21.77 1.09
C GLU A 28 -23.88 21.09 -0.20
N THR A 29 -24.67 21.78 -0.95
CA THR A 29 -24.76 21.61 -2.40
C THR A 29 -23.54 22.30 -3.00
N ASP A 30 -22.73 21.56 -3.72
CA ASP A 30 -21.56 22.00 -4.47
C ASP A 30 -21.96 23.06 -5.53
N THR A 31 -21.97 24.32 -5.14
CA THR A 31 -22.24 25.47 -6.02
C THR A 31 -21.27 26.61 -5.72
N ASP A 32 -20.01 26.43 -6.11
CA ASP A 32 -19.10 27.56 -6.28
C ASP A 32 -18.26 27.39 -7.56
N ALA A 33 -18.96 27.49 -8.71
CA ALA A 33 -18.29 27.99 -9.90
C ALA A 33 -18.36 29.52 -9.82
N PRO A 34 -17.24 30.27 -9.78
CA PRO A 34 -17.29 31.71 -9.86
C PRO A 34 -17.98 32.08 -11.17
N SER A 35 -19.06 32.84 -11.09
CA SER A 35 -19.72 33.44 -12.24
C SER A 35 -18.72 34.42 -12.85
N THR A 36 -18.00 34.00 -13.89
CA THR A 36 -17.20 34.90 -14.67
C THR A 36 -18.14 35.83 -15.44
N GLU A 37 -18.41 37.01 -14.89
CA GLU A 37 -19.05 38.08 -15.64
C GLU A 37 -18.19 38.38 -16.89
N ALA A 38 -18.86 38.57 -18.04
CA ALA A 38 -18.22 38.88 -19.29
C ALA A 38 -17.58 40.29 -19.18
N THR A 39 -16.26 40.35 -19.22
CA THR A 39 -15.48 41.56 -18.85
C THR A 39 -15.13 42.42 -20.05
N GLU A 40 -15.07 41.85 -21.25
CA GLU A 40 -14.59 42.56 -22.46
C GLU A 40 -15.58 42.42 -23.63
N GLU A 41 -15.58 43.40 -24.55
CA GLU A 41 -16.42 43.35 -25.75
C GLU A 41 -15.88 42.39 -26.82
N THR A 42 -14.56 42.23 -26.90
CA THR A 42 -13.85 41.33 -27.84
C THR A 42 -12.82 40.52 -27.08
N ALA A 43 -12.50 39.34 -27.59
CA ALA A 43 -11.40 38.54 -27.04
C ALA A 43 -10.05 39.22 -27.26
N PRO A 44 -9.09 39.16 -26.32
CA PRO A 44 -7.74 39.69 -26.52
C PRO A 44 -7.06 39.11 -27.77
N ALA A 45 -6.18 39.89 -28.40
CA ALA A 45 -5.53 39.51 -29.67
C ALA A 45 -4.71 38.21 -29.55
N ASP A 46 -4.14 37.93 -28.36
CA ASP A 46 -3.31 36.74 -28.09
C ASP A 46 -4.14 35.55 -27.61
N SER A 47 -5.47 35.63 -27.62
CA SER A 47 -6.33 34.52 -27.14
C SER A 47 -6.65 33.52 -28.25
N ILE A 48 -7.01 32.32 -27.84
CA ILE A 48 -7.48 31.25 -28.72
C ILE A 48 -9.00 31.17 -28.63
N ILE A 49 -9.67 31.39 -29.79
CA ILE A 49 -11.12 31.31 -29.90
C ILE A 49 -11.54 29.84 -29.95
N ILE A 50 -12.50 29.45 -29.09
CA ILE A 50 -12.96 28.05 -28.93
C ILE A 50 -14.41 27.88 -29.42
N SER A 51 -15.22 28.93 -29.39
CA SER A 51 -16.62 28.88 -29.80
C SER A 51 -16.86 29.37 -31.22
N GLY A 52 -18.09 29.30 -31.71
CA GLY A 52 -18.48 29.69 -33.04
C GLY A 52 -18.06 28.66 -34.10
N GLU A 53 -17.50 29.10 -35.22
CA GLU A 53 -17.05 28.22 -36.30
C GLU A 53 -15.80 27.39 -35.95
N THR A 54 -15.03 27.85 -34.93
CA THR A 54 -13.78 27.21 -34.48
C THR A 54 -13.99 26.29 -33.28
N ARG A 55 -15.14 25.65 -33.15
CA ARG A 55 -15.43 24.71 -32.07
C ARG A 55 -14.42 23.60 -32.02
N TYR A 56 -13.87 23.38 -30.83
CA TYR A 56 -12.88 22.36 -30.57
C TYR A 56 -13.54 21.03 -30.23
N ARG A 57 -13.03 19.94 -30.80
CA ARG A 57 -13.28 18.57 -30.38
C ARG A 57 -12.42 18.27 -29.15
N ILE A 58 -13.00 17.66 -28.11
CA ILE A 58 -12.29 17.27 -26.90
C ILE A 58 -11.93 15.80 -27.02
N VAL A 59 -10.65 15.49 -26.99
CA VAL A 59 -10.10 14.15 -27.24
C VAL A 59 -9.32 13.68 -26.03
N TYR A 60 -9.57 12.46 -25.57
CA TYR A 60 -8.84 11.81 -24.48
C TYR A 60 -8.44 10.37 -24.88
N PRO A 61 -7.44 9.74 -24.21
CA PRO A 61 -7.04 8.37 -24.54
C PRO A 61 -8.17 7.38 -24.29
N LYS A 62 -8.32 6.39 -25.16
CA LYS A 62 -9.40 5.37 -25.12
C LYS A 62 -9.54 4.71 -23.76
N ASP A 63 -8.42 4.32 -23.16
CA ASP A 63 -8.37 3.53 -21.93
C ASP A 63 -8.22 4.39 -20.65
N ALA A 64 -8.29 5.74 -20.80
CA ALA A 64 -8.18 6.67 -19.67
C ALA A 64 -9.54 7.03 -19.06
N ASP A 65 -9.52 7.50 -17.80
CA ASP A 65 -10.71 8.10 -17.18
C ASP A 65 -11.19 9.31 -17.98
N PRO A 66 -12.45 9.32 -18.46
CA PRO A 66 -13.01 10.45 -19.18
C PRO A 66 -13.30 11.69 -18.29
N ALA A 67 -13.23 11.57 -16.97
CA ALA A 67 -13.64 12.63 -16.05
C ALA A 67 -12.91 13.98 -16.28
N PRO A 68 -11.57 14.02 -16.48
CA PRO A 68 -10.88 15.27 -16.80
C PRO A 68 -11.38 15.93 -18.09
N ALA A 69 -11.57 15.14 -19.14
CA ALA A 69 -12.09 15.64 -20.42
C ALA A 69 -13.55 16.09 -20.33
N LYS A 70 -14.40 15.35 -19.61
CA LYS A 70 -15.80 15.71 -19.31
C LYS A 70 -15.90 17.04 -18.57
N LYS A 71 -14.96 17.34 -17.68
CA LYS A 71 -14.94 18.62 -16.96
C LYS A 71 -14.81 19.80 -17.92
N ILE A 72 -13.93 19.71 -18.91
CA ILE A 72 -13.76 20.75 -19.94
C ILE A 72 -15.01 20.84 -20.81
N TYR A 73 -15.54 19.70 -21.25
CA TYR A 73 -16.77 19.62 -22.03
C TYR A 73 -17.93 20.32 -21.31
N ASN A 74 -18.16 20.00 -20.05
CA ASN A 74 -19.22 20.61 -19.26
C ASN A 74 -19.01 22.11 -19.05
N ARG A 75 -17.75 22.54 -18.87
CA ARG A 75 -17.43 23.97 -18.76
C ARG A 75 -17.72 24.73 -20.03
N LEU A 76 -17.36 24.21 -21.20
CA LEU A 76 -17.67 24.82 -22.49
C LEU A 76 -19.17 24.89 -22.71
N LYS A 77 -19.95 23.85 -22.45
CA LYS A 77 -21.41 23.87 -22.51
C LYS A 77 -22.03 24.92 -21.59
N ALA A 78 -21.52 25.07 -20.38
CA ALA A 78 -22.01 26.06 -19.42
C ALA A 78 -21.73 27.51 -19.86
N LEU A 79 -20.64 27.73 -20.56
CA LEU A 79 -20.29 29.07 -21.07
C LEU A 79 -21.00 29.42 -22.37
N ASP A 80 -21.26 28.46 -23.25
CA ASP A 80 -21.81 28.67 -24.59
C ASP A 80 -23.35 28.57 -24.59
N LYS A 81 -23.98 29.72 -24.75
CA LYS A 81 -25.45 29.79 -24.83
C LYS A 81 -26.04 29.10 -26.09
N ASN A 82 -25.22 28.85 -27.09
CA ASN A 82 -25.61 28.20 -28.34
C ASN A 82 -25.46 26.67 -28.26
N ALA A 83 -24.82 26.14 -27.20
CA ALA A 83 -24.65 24.71 -26.98
C ALA A 83 -25.96 24.06 -26.47
N THR A 84 -27.00 24.10 -27.32
CA THR A 84 -28.35 23.63 -26.97
C THR A 84 -28.53 22.12 -27.14
N THR A 85 -27.60 21.45 -27.81
CA THR A 85 -27.60 20.00 -28.04
C THR A 85 -26.31 19.37 -27.52
N ASP A 86 -26.34 18.07 -27.24
CA ASP A 86 -25.15 17.33 -26.78
C ASP A 86 -24.07 17.21 -27.86
N ASP A 87 -24.43 17.34 -29.13
CA ASP A 87 -23.53 17.26 -30.27
C ASP A 87 -22.83 18.60 -30.60
N TYR A 88 -23.12 19.68 -29.88
CA TYR A 88 -22.56 20.97 -30.17
C TYR A 88 -21.03 21.05 -29.97
N TYR A 89 -20.53 20.47 -28.86
CA TYR A 89 -19.12 20.13 -28.66
C TYR A 89 -18.99 18.61 -28.68
N VAL A 90 -17.96 18.10 -29.30
CA VAL A 90 -17.71 16.65 -29.43
C VAL A 90 -16.71 16.21 -28.37
N LEU A 91 -17.11 15.28 -27.52
CA LEU A 91 -16.25 14.57 -26.58
C LEU A 91 -16.03 13.16 -27.11
N THR A 92 -14.78 12.78 -27.36
CA THR A 92 -14.46 11.50 -27.99
C THR A 92 -13.09 10.98 -27.55
N THR A 93 -12.83 9.70 -27.84
CA THR A 93 -11.52 9.10 -27.62
C THR A 93 -10.58 9.36 -28.80
N ASP A 94 -9.30 9.11 -28.60
CA ASP A 94 -8.26 9.22 -29.60
C ASP A 94 -8.31 8.12 -30.70
N GLU A 95 -9.26 7.17 -30.60
CA GLU A 95 -9.62 6.27 -31.73
C GLU A 95 -10.28 7.04 -32.89
N THR A 96 -10.91 8.17 -32.60
CA THR A 96 -11.44 9.04 -33.67
C THR A 96 -10.29 9.54 -34.52
N PRO A 97 -10.34 9.33 -35.86
CA PRO A 97 -9.26 9.75 -36.73
C PRO A 97 -8.96 11.26 -36.63
N GLU A 98 -7.70 11.61 -36.70
CA GLU A 98 -7.26 12.99 -36.78
C GLU A 98 -7.64 13.58 -38.12
N ASP A 99 -8.20 14.78 -38.09
CA ASP A 99 -8.56 15.57 -39.25
C ASP A 99 -8.20 17.04 -39.01
N ASN A 100 -8.71 17.97 -39.81
CA ASN A 100 -8.46 19.41 -39.67
C ASN A 100 -9.28 20.06 -38.55
N THR A 101 -10.13 19.33 -37.81
CA THR A 101 -10.93 19.87 -36.71
C THR A 101 -9.99 20.29 -35.58
N PRO A 102 -10.12 21.50 -35.03
CA PRO A 102 -9.37 21.89 -33.85
C PRO A 102 -9.65 20.97 -32.66
N GLU A 103 -8.61 20.60 -31.88
CA GLU A 103 -8.73 19.63 -30.77
C GLU A 103 -8.21 20.22 -29.45
N ILE A 104 -8.93 19.93 -28.36
CA ILE A 104 -8.42 20.00 -27.00
C ILE A 104 -8.06 18.56 -26.60
N LEU A 105 -6.77 18.27 -26.52
CA LEU A 105 -6.23 16.96 -26.15
C LEU A 105 -6.05 16.93 -24.62
N VAL A 106 -6.59 15.92 -23.97
CA VAL A 106 -6.56 15.75 -22.51
C VAL A 106 -5.82 14.47 -22.16
N GLY A 107 -4.65 14.59 -21.56
CA GLY A 107 -3.74 13.47 -21.30
C GLY A 107 -2.91 13.09 -22.54
N PHE A 108 -2.29 11.92 -22.49
CA PHE A 108 -1.39 11.43 -23.54
C PHE A 108 -2.15 10.64 -24.60
N THR A 109 -2.76 11.37 -25.51
CA THR A 109 -3.44 10.80 -26.67
C THR A 109 -2.44 10.29 -27.72
N ASN A 110 -2.92 9.54 -28.71
CA ASN A 110 -2.12 9.07 -29.84
C ASN A 110 -1.73 10.19 -30.86
N ARG A 111 -2.00 11.45 -30.53
CA ARG A 111 -1.63 12.61 -31.37
C ARG A 111 -0.18 13.00 -31.15
N ALA A 112 0.54 13.37 -32.21
CA ALA A 112 1.93 13.85 -32.13
C ALA A 112 2.09 15.04 -31.16
N ALA A 113 1.12 15.95 -31.14
CA ALA A 113 1.12 17.10 -30.23
C ALA A 113 1.12 16.70 -28.73
N SER A 114 0.53 15.55 -28.36
CA SER A 114 0.58 15.04 -26.99
C SER A 114 2.00 14.62 -26.59
N ALA A 115 2.73 13.95 -27.47
CA ALA A 115 4.13 13.57 -27.22
C ALA A 115 5.04 14.81 -27.11
N GLU A 116 4.83 15.84 -27.94
CA GLU A 116 5.55 17.10 -27.84
C GLU A 116 5.26 17.84 -26.52
N ALA A 117 4.02 17.82 -26.05
CA ALA A 117 3.63 18.43 -24.79
C ALA A 117 4.24 17.67 -23.58
N GLN A 118 4.27 16.35 -23.64
CA GLN A 118 4.90 15.51 -22.60
C GLN A 118 6.39 15.82 -22.48
N ALA A 119 7.09 16.01 -23.59
CA ALA A 119 8.52 16.35 -23.61
C ALA A 119 8.84 17.70 -22.95
N LYS A 120 7.85 18.55 -22.71
CA LYS A 120 8.02 19.85 -22.02
C LYS A 120 7.92 19.74 -20.49
N LEU A 121 7.46 18.61 -19.96
CA LEU A 121 7.43 18.37 -18.52
C LEU A 121 8.87 18.09 -18.04
N ALA A 122 9.40 18.99 -17.22
CA ALA A 122 10.76 18.88 -16.71
C ALA A 122 10.88 17.82 -15.59
N THR A 123 9.81 17.70 -14.80
CA THR A 123 9.71 16.71 -13.72
C THR A 123 8.39 15.95 -13.81
N TYR A 124 8.31 14.83 -13.09
CA TYR A 124 7.21 13.86 -13.20
C TYR A 124 5.85 14.45 -12.81
N LEU A 125 5.81 15.31 -11.77
CA LEU A 125 4.56 15.90 -11.28
C LEU A 125 4.28 17.28 -11.87
N ASP A 126 5.01 17.74 -12.88
CA ASP A 126 4.64 18.93 -13.64
C ASP A 126 3.35 18.68 -14.42
N PHE A 127 2.64 19.77 -14.71
CA PHE A 127 1.62 19.73 -15.76
C PHE A 127 1.81 20.86 -16.78
N SER A 128 1.27 20.67 -17.97
CA SER A 128 1.34 21.69 -19.00
C SER A 128 0.03 21.90 -19.75
N ILE A 129 -0.13 23.15 -20.27
CA ILE A 129 -1.08 23.49 -21.30
C ILE A 129 -0.26 23.99 -22.47
N THR A 130 -0.15 23.17 -23.52
CA THR A 130 0.69 23.45 -24.70
C THR A 130 -0.20 23.82 -25.86
N ILE A 131 0.18 24.88 -26.57
CA ILE A 131 -0.52 25.36 -27.74
C ILE A 131 0.26 24.94 -28.98
N ALA A 132 -0.34 24.10 -29.80
CA ALA A 132 0.28 23.56 -31.01
C ALA A 132 -0.66 23.69 -32.20
N GLN A 133 -0.42 24.68 -33.09
CA GLN A 133 -1.24 24.95 -34.26
C GLN A 133 -2.73 25.09 -33.91
N ASN A 134 -3.57 24.11 -34.35
CA ASN A 134 -4.99 24.04 -34.07
C ASN A 134 -5.33 23.14 -32.87
N LYS A 135 -4.38 22.88 -31.99
CA LYS A 135 -4.56 22.01 -30.82
C LYS A 135 -4.20 22.72 -29.52
N ILE A 136 -4.95 22.43 -28.48
CA ILE A 136 -4.62 22.76 -27.09
C ILE A 136 -4.36 21.44 -26.39
N VAL A 137 -3.18 21.22 -25.86
CA VAL A 137 -2.80 19.97 -25.19
C VAL A 137 -2.68 20.21 -23.70
N ILE A 138 -3.47 19.49 -22.92
CA ILE A 138 -3.45 19.51 -21.46
C ILE A 138 -2.83 18.19 -21.01
N SER A 139 -1.65 18.23 -20.44
CA SER A 139 -0.87 17.04 -20.12
C SER A 139 -0.27 17.06 -18.72
N ALA A 140 -0.26 15.88 -18.09
CA ALA A 140 0.44 15.56 -16.85
C ALA A 140 0.69 14.04 -16.82
N ASN A 141 1.67 13.59 -16.02
CA ASN A 141 1.99 12.16 -15.92
C ASN A 141 1.09 11.41 -14.93
N THR A 142 0.32 12.08 -14.09
CA THR A 142 -0.62 11.44 -13.15
C THR A 142 -2.02 11.99 -13.32
N ASP A 143 -3.03 11.18 -12.97
CA ASP A 143 -4.44 11.56 -13.04
C ASP A 143 -4.76 12.75 -12.13
N GLU A 144 -4.14 12.82 -10.95
CA GLU A 144 -4.29 13.92 -10.02
C GLU A 144 -3.81 15.23 -10.65
N ARG A 145 -2.58 15.25 -11.16
CA ARG A 145 -2.01 16.42 -11.82
C ARG A 145 -2.74 16.78 -13.12
N LEU A 146 -3.25 15.78 -13.85
CA LEU A 146 -4.10 16.02 -15.02
C LEU A 146 -5.44 16.65 -14.62
N SER A 147 -6.00 16.23 -13.49
CA SER A 147 -7.23 16.86 -12.94
C SER A 147 -6.98 18.33 -12.55
N GLU A 148 -5.83 18.63 -11.96
CA GLU A 148 -5.43 20.01 -11.63
C GLU A 148 -5.21 20.84 -12.91
N ALA A 149 -4.50 20.31 -13.90
CA ALA A 149 -4.31 20.95 -15.19
C ALA A 149 -5.63 21.30 -15.88
N THR A 150 -6.57 20.35 -15.89
CA THR A 150 -7.91 20.56 -16.47
C THR A 150 -8.72 21.56 -15.65
N LYS A 151 -8.59 21.59 -14.33
CA LYS A 151 -9.20 22.62 -13.48
C LYS A 151 -8.63 24.00 -13.79
N TYR A 152 -7.30 24.12 -13.88
CA TYR A 152 -6.63 25.36 -14.25
C TYR A 152 -7.11 25.86 -15.61
N PHE A 153 -7.07 25.02 -16.65
CA PHE A 153 -7.54 25.36 -17.99
C PHE A 153 -9.00 25.80 -17.98
N SER A 154 -9.89 25.01 -17.37
CA SER A 154 -11.32 25.29 -17.29
C SER A 154 -11.62 26.62 -16.60
N ASN A 155 -10.87 26.96 -15.54
CA ASN A 155 -11.03 28.23 -14.82
C ASN A 155 -10.55 29.44 -15.63
N LYS A 156 -9.63 29.25 -16.58
CA LYS A 156 -9.16 30.30 -17.50
C LYS A 156 -10.10 30.51 -18.69
N LEU A 157 -10.95 29.53 -19.01
CA LEU A 157 -11.97 29.73 -20.05
C LEU A 157 -12.93 30.83 -19.66
N THR A 158 -13.04 31.79 -20.52
CA THR A 158 -13.88 32.96 -20.32
C THR A 158 -14.67 33.31 -21.59
N LYS A 159 -15.58 34.27 -21.53
CA LYS A 159 -16.38 34.73 -22.68
C LYS A 159 -16.47 36.22 -22.74
N THR A 160 -16.58 36.72 -23.96
CA THR A 160 -16.88 38.15 -24.26
C THR A 160 -18.35 38.45 -23.95
N LYS A 161 -18.70 39.74 -23.93
CA LYS A 161 -20.09 40.19 -23.82
C LYS A 161 -20.96 39.69 -24.99
N SER A 162 -20.36 39.52 -26.17
CA SER A 162 -21.02 38.96 -27.36
C SER A 162 -21.21 37.43 -27.27
N GLY A 163 -20.59 36.75 -26.31
CA GLY A 163 -20.73 35.32 -26.08
C GLY A 163 -19.62 34.46 -26.70
N THR A 164 -18.57 35.05 -27.29
CA THR A 164 -17.42 34.32 -27.82
C THR A 164 -16.59 33.73 -26.67
N ILE A 165 -16.40 32.41 -26.64
CA ILE A 165 -15.58 31.71 -25.64
C ILE A 165 -14.15 31.66 -26.16
N TYR A 166 -13.19 31.94 -25.26
CA TYR A 166 -11.78 31.92 -25.58
C TYR A 166 -10.92 31.46 -24.37
N TYR A 167 -9.74 30.96 -24.70
CA TYR A 167 -8.63 30.79 -23.77
C TYR A 167 -7.71 32.02 -23.91
N PRO A 168 -7.33 32.68 -22.80
CA PRO A 168 -6.82 34.06 -22.82
C PRO A 168 -5.39 34.22 -23.33
N THR A 169 -4.72 33.16 -23.76
CA THR A 169 -3.36 33.22 -24.29
C THR A 169 -3.11 32.13 -25.33
N ASN A 170 -2.24 32.44 -26.29
CA ASN A 170 -1.70 31.51 -27.28
C ASN A 170 -0.29 30.99 -26.91
N LYS A 171 0.14 31.22 -25.65
CA LYS A 171 1.43 30.77 -25.13
C LYS A 171 1.26 29.52 -24.29
N ASP A 172 2.29 28.70 -24.33
CA ASP A 172 2.40 27.53 -23.45
C ASP A 172 2.45 27.96 -21.98
N TYR A 173 1.85 27.14 -21.14
CA TYR A 173 1.94 27.23 -19.69
C TYR A 173 2.46 25.90 -19.15
N VAL A 174 3.46 25.96 -18.29
CA VAL A 174 3.96 24.81 -17.53
C VAL A 174 3.92 25.20 -16.07
N GLU A 175 3.26 24.36 -15.25
CA GLU A 175 3.33 24.46 -13.81
C GLU A 175 4.34 23.45 -13.30
N ALA A 176 5.46 23.95 -12.80
CA ALA A 176 6.47 23.15 -12.16
C ALA A 176 6.01 22.75 -10.76
N TYR A 177 6.07 21.45 -10.47
CA TYR A 177 5.82 20.95 -9.12
C TYR A 177 7.06 21.18 -8.24
N THR A 178 6.90 21.77 -7.06
CA THR A 178 8.01 22.18 -6.19
C THR A 178 7.99 21.56 -4.80
N GLN A 179 7.11 20.59 -4.55
CA GLN A 179 6.93 20.00 -3.22
C GLN A 179 7.45 18.55 -3.14
N TYR A 180 8.49 18.24 -3.92
CA TYR A 180 9.16 16.94 -3.80
C TYR A 180 9.79 16.77 -2.42
N GLU A 181 9.81 15.54 -1.91
CA GLU A 181 10.41 15.21 -0.62
C GLU A 181 11.93 15.43 -0.63
N LEU A 182 12.55 15.23 -1.79
CA LEU A 182 13.95 15.53 -2.04
C LEU A 182 14.07 16.54 -3.18
N ASP A 183 14.68 17.67 -2.92
CA ASP A 183 14.95 18.72 -3.93
C ASP A 183 15.86 18.21 -5.06
N ALA A 184 16.73 17.26 -4.74
CA ALA A 184 17.62 16.58 -5.68
C ALA A 184 18.04 15.21 -5.12
N LEU A 185 18.38 14.27 -5.99
CA LEU A 185 19.06 13.03 -5.62
C LEU A 185 20.30 12.86 -6.49
N LYS A 186 21.45 12.73 -5.83
CA LYS A 186 22.74 12.45 -6.48
C LYS A 186 23.35 11.19 -5.89
N ILE A 187 23.87 10.35 -6.74
CA ILE A 187 24.58 9.12 -6.39
C ILE A 187 25.99 9.21 -6.94
N GLY A 188 26.99 9.16 -6.07
CA GLY A 188 28.38 9.39 -6.47
C GLY A 188 28.61 10.76 -7.11
N GLY A 189 27.86 11.79 -6.69
CA GLY A 189 27.92 13.15 -7.22
C GLY A 189 27.17 13.36 -8.56
N VAL A 190 26.54 12.32 -9.13
CA VAL A 190 25.82 12.38 -10.41
C VAL A 190 24.31 12.45 -10.16
N GLU A 191 23.63 13.36 -10.85
CA GLU A 191 22.17 13.56 -10.79
C GLU A 191 21.41 12.29 -11.19
N ILE A 192 20.39 11.91 -10.43
CA ILE A 192 19.59 10.69 -10.65
C ILE A 192 18.99 10.59 -12.06
N LYS A 193 18.63 11.72 -12.69
CA LYS A 193 18.10 11.73 -14.06
C LYS A 193 19.04 11.18 -15.13
N GLN A 194 20.32 11.00 -14.80
CA GLN A 194 21.34 10.41 -15.69
C GLN A 194 21.52 8.90 -15.48
N PHE A 195 20.71 8.29 -14.60
CA PHE A 195 20.78 6.88 -14.29
C PHE A 195 19.75 6.06 -15.08
N SER A 196 19.98 4.77 -15.12
CA SER A 196 19.01 3.74 -15.50
C SER A 196 18.98 2.67 -14.42
N ILE A 197 17.80 2.08 -14.20
CA ILE A 197 17.64 0.89 -13.36
C ILE A 197 17.90 -0.33 -14.25
N ILE A 198 18.79 -1.22 -13.82
CA ILE A 198 19.16 -2.41 -14.58
C ILE A 198 18.73 -3.67 -13.81
N ILE A 199 18.00 -4.53 -14.49
CA ILE A 199 17.65 -5.87 -14.01
C ILE A 199 18.20 -6.93 -14.97
N SER A 200 18.26 -8.18 -14.54
CA SER A 200 18.57 -9.28 -15.45
C SER A 200 17.51 -9.42 -16.56
N ALA A 201 17.92 -9.77 -17.78
CA ALA A 201 16.98 -10.14 -18.85
C ALA A 201 16.10 -11.35 -18.46
N THR A 202 16.56 -12.15 -17.49
CA THR A 202 15.84 -13.30 -16.91
C THR A 202 15.41 -13.05 -15.47
N ALA A 203 15.27 -11.77 -15.07
CA ALA A 203 14.89 -11.39 -13.72
C ALA A 203 13.57 -12.07 -13.28
N ALA A 204 13.52 -12.47 -12.01
CA ALA A 204 12.30 -12.96 -11.39
C ALA A 204 11.25 -11.84 -11.31
N ASP A 205 9.99 -12.19 -11.17
CA ASP A 205 8.91 -11.20 -11.12
C ASP A 205 9.03 -10.28 -9.91
N ALA A 206 9.54 -10.77 -8.78
CA ALA A 206 9.85 -9.95 -7.62
C ALA A 206 10.90 -8.86 -7.90
N GLU A 207 11.96 -9.17 -8.67
CA GLU A 207 12.97 -8.17 -9.05
C GLU A 207 12.40 -7.13 -10.02
N LYS A 208 11.55 -7.57 -10.96
CA LYS A 208 10.84 -6.66 -11.88
C LYS A 208 9.92 -5.70 -11.12
N ALA A 209 9.11 -6.24 -10.20
CA ALA A 209 8.22 -5.44 -9.36
C ALA A 209 9.01 -4.43 -8.50
N ALA A 210 10.10 -4.87 -7.88
CA ALA A 210 10.96 -4.03 -7.08
C ALA A 210 11.64 -2.89 -7.89
N ALA A 211 11.99 -3.17 -9.15
CA ALA A 211 12.54 -2.15 -10.06
C ALA A 211 11.50 -1.09 -10.42
N LEU A 212 10.26 -1.50 -10.67
CA LEU A 212 9.14 -0.58 -10.96
C LEU A 212 8.74 0.23 -9.74
N ASP A 213 8.74 -0.38 -8.54
CA ASP A 213 8.51 0.33 -7.27
C ASP A 213 9.59 1.41 -7.00
N LEU A 214 10.85 1.08 -7.26
CA LEU A 214 11.93 2.07 -7.15
C LEU A 214 11.76 3.20 -8.18
N GLN A 215 11.39 2.87 -9.43
CA GLN A 215 11.12 3.85 -10.48
C GLN A 215 9.99 4.81 -10.07
N ALA A 216 8.88 4.27 -9.55
CA ALA A 216 7.74 5.06 -9.09
C ALA A 216 8.15 5.96 -7.91
N TRP A 217 8.87 5.43 -6.92
CA TRP A 217 9.37 6.22 -5.80
C TRP A 217 10.27 7.39 -6.26
N LEU A 218 11.18 7.15 -7.21
CA LEU A 218 12.01 8.22 -7.77
C LEU A 218 11.18 9.28 -8.49
N ALA A 219 10.14 8.87 -9.23
CA ALA A 219 9.25 9.79 -9.90
C ALA A 219 8.48 10.67 -8.91
N GLU A 220 7.94 10.10 -7.84
CA GLU A 220 7.10 10.79 -6.86
C GLU A 220 7.89 11.62 -5.85
N LYS A 221 9.04 11.11 -5.40
CA LYS A 221 9.82 11.75 -4.32
C LYS A 221 10.92 12.68 -4.80
N VAL A 222 11.38 12.50 -6.04
CA VAL A 222 12.52 13.24 -6.62
C VAL A 222 12.14 13.91 -7.96
N GLY A 223 11.05 13.48 -8.58
CA GLY A 223 10.54 14.06 -9.82
C GLY A 223 11.07 13.42 -11.11
N PHE A 224 11.80 12.31 -11.05
CA PHE A 224 12.41 11.71 -12.23
C PHE A 224 12.05 10.22 -12.39
N MET A 225 11.28 9.91 -13.44
CA MET A 225 11.02 8.53 -13.87
C MET A 225 12.16 8.05 -14.76
N ILE A 226 13.21 7.48 -14.15
CA ILE A 226 14.35 6.94 -14.90
C ILE A 226 14.01 5.59 -15.55
N PRO A 227 14.63 5.25 -16.72
CA PRO A 227 14.26 4.03 -17.44
C PRO A 227 14.68 2.76 -16.70
N VAL A 228 13.82 1.75 -16.73
CA VAL A 228 14.16 0.36 -16.36
C VAL A 228 14.58 -0.37 -17.63
N LYS A 229 15.76 -0.99 -17.61
CA LYS A 229 16.39 -1.70 -18.72
C LYS A 229 16.86 -3.08 -18.28
N THR A 230 17.19 -3.92 -19.24
CA THR A 230 17.81 -5.21 -18.95
C THR A 230 19.33 -5.16 -19.13
N ASP A 231 20.01 -6.12 -18.54
CA ASP A 231 21.46 -6.30 -18.67
C ASP A 231 21.89 -6.76 -20.08
N ALA A 232 20.95 -7.08 -20.97
CA ALA A 232 21.20 -7.32 -22.38
C ALA A 232 21.53 -6.02 -23.16
N GLU A 233 21.18 -4.86 -22.60
CA GLU A 233 21.49 -3.56 -23.17
C GLU A 233 22.91 -3.12 -22.84
N GLU A 234 23.46 -2.22 -23.64
CA GLU A 234 24.81 -1.68 -23.42
C GLU A 234 24.92 -1.01 -22.04
N ALA A 235 26.01 -1.31 -21.34
CA ALA A 235 26.26 -0.76 -20.02
C ALA A 235 26.50 0.76 -20.08
N SER A 236 25.86 1.48 -19.18
CA SER A 236 26.12 2.91 -18.98
C SER A 236 27.01 3.17 -17.78
N ALA A 237 27.54 4.39 -17.67
CA ALA A 237 28.36 4.76 -16.52
C ALA A 237 27.54 4.81 -15.22
N ASN A 238 26.29 5.22 -15.29
CA ASN A 238 25.44 5.48 -14.14
C ASN A 238 24.26 4.49 -14.13
N GLU A 239 24.33 3.50 -13.26
CA GLU A 239 23.31 2.45 -13.19
C GLU A 239 22.94 2.14 -11.75
N ILE A 240 21.64 1.86 -11.52
CA ILE A 240 21.14 1.20 -10.31
C ILE A 240 20.87 -0.24 -10.71
N ILE A 241 21.71 -1.15 -10.23
CA ILE A 241 21.70 -2.56 -10.59
C ILE A 241 20.93 -3.33 -9.52
N ILE A 242 19.84 -4.01 -9.91
CA ILE A 242 18.97 -4.76 -9.02
C ILE A 242 19.15 -6.26 -9.29
N GLY A 243 19.52 -7.00 -8.24
CA GLY A 243 19.79 -8.42 -8.32
C GLY A 243 21.08 -8.77 -9.06
N LYS A 244 21.21 -10.04 -9.41
CA LYS A 244 22.40 -10.55 -10.13
C LYS A 244 22.21 -10.38 -11.63
N THR A 245 23.02 -9.52 -12.24
CA THR A 245 23.01 -9.21 -13.67
C THR A 245 24.33 -9.63 -14.35
N LEU A 246 24.41 -9.44 -15.67
CA LEU A 246 25.66 -9.65 -16.43
C LEU A 246 26.67 -8.48 -16.28
N ARG A 247 26.36 -7.48 -15.47
CA ARG A 247 27.30 -6.38 -15.20
C ARG A 247 28.53 -6.88 -14.43
N PRO A 248 29.75 -6.42 -14.78
CA PRO A 248 30.99 -6.84 -14.11
C PRO A 248 30.97 -6.62 -12.60
N GLU A 249 30.28 -5.57 -12.15
CA GLU A 249 30.13 -5.23 -10.74
C GLU A 249 29.41 -6.31 -9.93
N CYS A 250 28.62 -7.17 -10.60
CA CYS A 250 27.94 -8.30 -9.96
C CYS A 250 28.84 -9.54 -9.79
N SER A 251 30.12 -9.48 -10.20
CA SER A 251 31.04 -10.62 -10.09
C SER A 251 31.34 -11.03 -8.64
N GLU A 252 31.21 -10.11 -7.69
CA GLU A 252 31.36 -10.37 -6.25
C GLU A 252 30.13 -11.06 -5.62
N PHE A 253 28.97 -11.08 -6.30
CA PHE A 253 27.78 -11.78 -5.84
C PHE A 253 27.89 -13.30 -6.10
N THR A 254 28.88 -13.90 -5.41
CA THR A 254 29.13 -15.35 -5.43
C THR A 254 28.02 -16.08 -4.68
N GLU A 255 27.97 -17.41 -4.81
CA GLU A 255 27.08 -18.25 -4.01
C GLU A 255 27.36 -18.11 -2.51
N GLU A 256 28.65 -18.05 -2.13
CA GLU A 256 29.05 -17.83 -0.75
C GLU A 256 28.57 -16.47 -0.23
N PHE A 257 28.72 -15.40 -1.03
CA PHE A 257 28.19 -14.08 -0.66
C PHE A 257 26.66 -14.12 -0.49
N ALA A 258 25.95 -14.74 -1.45
CA ALA A 258 24.50 -14.84 -1.41
C ALA A 258 23.96 -15.63 -0.20
N ASN A 259 24.72 -16.62 0.29
CA ASN A 259 24.35 -17.38 1.49
C ASN A 259 24.62 -16.62 2.80
N ASN A 260 25.55 -15.65 2.78
CA ASN A 260 25.97 -14.90 3.97
C ASN A 260 25.35 -13.51 4.10
N VAL A 261 24.48 -13.11 3.17
CA VAL A 261 23.83 -11.81 3.19
C VAL A 261 22.31 -11.97 3.07
N TYR A 262 21.56 -11.20 3.83
CA TYR A 262 20.12 -11.06 3.67
C TYR A 262 19.79 -10.04 2.58
N TYR A 263 20.40 -8.86 2.69
CA TYR A 263 20.45 -7.88 1.61
C TYR A 263 21.77 -7.11 1.63
N SER A 264 22.10 -6.53 0.49
CA SER A 264 23.20 -5.58 0.36
C SER A 264 22.78 -4.42 -0.53
N ALA A 265 23.11 -3.20 -0.10
CA ALA A 265 22.95 -1.96 -0.84
C ALA A 265 24.30 -1.23 -0.81
N THR A 266 25.05 -1.28 -1.90
CA THR A 266 26.43 -0.76 -1.96
C THR A 266 26.62 0.18 -3.14
N LEU A 267 27.40 1.22 -2.94
CA LEU A 267 27.80 2.16 -3.98
C LEU A 267 29.24 1.90 -4.42
N ASN A 268 29.42 1.62 -5.69
CA ASN A 268 30.73 1.48 -6.33
C ASN A 268 30.89 2.57 -7.41
N GLY A 269 31.53 3.67 -7.07
CA GLY A 269 31.61 4.85 -7.94
C GLY A 269 30.23 5.45 -8.19
N THR A 270 29.73 5.35 -9.42
CA THR A 270 28.38 5.77 -9.81
C THR A 270 27.45 4.57 -10.09
N LYS A 271 27.84 3.36 -9.68
CA LYS A 271 27.04 2.16 -9.78
C LYS A 271 26.47 1.82 -8.40
N LEU A 272 25.16 1.91 -8.26
CA LEU A 272 24.46 1.45 -7.06
C LEU A 272 24.06 -0.01 -7.24
N LEU A 273 24.51 -0.87 -6.34
CA LEU A 273 24.25 -2.31 -6.35
C LEU A 273 23.23 -2.64 -5.25
N LEU A 274 22.08 -3.17 -5.63
CA LEU A 274 21.03 -3.60 -4.71
C LEU A 274 20.84 -5.11 -4.88
N PHE A 275 21.17 -5.87 -3.86
CA PHE A 275 21.24 -7.33 -3.94
C PHE A 275 20.50 -7.98 -2.76
N ALA A 276 19.87 -9.13 -3.04
CA ALA A 276 19.28 -10.01 -2.04
C ALA A 276 20.03 -11.35 -2.02
N GLY A 277 20.30 -11.86 -0.83
CA GLY A 277 20.82 -13.21 -0.65
C GLY A 277 19.81 -14.31 -0.96
N VAL A 278 20.20 -15.56 -0.80
CA VAL A 278 19.36 -16.73 -1.11
C VAL A 278 18.02 -16.72 -0.35
N ASN A 279 18.07 -16.33 0.93
CA ASN A 279 16.88 -16.16 1.78
C ASN A 279 16.61 -14.67 2.07
N GLY A 280 17.03 -13.81 1.16
CA GLY A 280 16.98 -12.38 1.36
C GLY A 280 15.82 -11.70 0.63
N SER A 281 15.74 -10.38 0.80
CA SER A 281 14.72 -9.54 0.19
C SER A 281 15.35 -8.41 -0.60
N ILE A 282 15.04 -8.34 -1.89
CA ILE A 282 15.48 -7.23 -2.75
C ILE A 282 14.76 -5.92 -2.37
N THR A 283 13.52 -6.02 -1.91
CA THR A 283 12.76 -4.88 -1.38
C THR A 283 13.46 -4.28 -0.16
N SER A 284 14.06 -5.11 0.71
CA SER A 284 14.84 -4.62 1.86
C SER A 284 16.09 -3.86 1.43
N ALA A 285 16.79 -4.30 0.37
CA ALA A 285 17.93 -3.56 -0.18
C ALA A 285 17.51 -2.19 -0.73
N ILE A 286 16.38 -2.14 -1.44
CA ILE A 286 15.79 -0.90 -1.96
C ILE A 286 15.33 0.01 -0.83
N SER A 287 14.70 -0.53 0.20
CA SER A 287 14.25 0.24 1.38
C SER A 287 15.44 0.86 2.14
N ALA A 288 16.55 0.11 2.29
CA ALA A 288 17.77 0.65 2.88
C ALA A 288 18.34 1.83 2.06
N PHE A 289 18.35 1.71 0.74
CA PHE A 289 18.73 2.81 -0.15
C PHE A 289 17.80 4.02 -0.02
N LYS A 290 16.46 3.79 -0.09
CA LYS A 290 15.45 4.86 0.04
C LYS A 290 15.60 5.61 1.37
N ALA A 291 15.72 4.87 2.47
CA ALA A 291 15.91 5.44 3.81
C ALA A 291 17.19 6.28 3.89
N LYS A 292 18.29 5.79 3.32
CA LYS A 292 19.57 6.51 3.30
C LYS A 292 19.51 7.76 2.43
N ALA A 293 18.81 7.71 1.31
CA ALA A 293 18.59 8.86 0.45
C ALA A 293 17.85 9.99 1.19
N ILE A 294 16.81 9.65 1.95
CA ILE A 294 16.07 10.61 2.77
C ILE A 294 16.94 11.14 3.92
N GLU A 295 17.62 10.25 4.66
CA GLU A 295 18.51 10.61 5.79
C GLU A 295 19.57 11.63 5.37
N LEU A 296 20.17 11.43 4.19
CA LEU A 296 21.25 12.27 3.66
C LEU A 296 20.75 13.46 2.82
N GLY A 297 19.43 13.70 2.76
CA GLY A 297 18.86 14.79 1.96
C GLY A 297 19.19 14.69 0.47
N GLY A 298 19.33 13.45 -0.05
CA GLY A 298 19.56 13.18 -1.46
C GLY A 298 21.01 13.21 -1.95
N GLU A 299 22.02 13.37 -1.08
CA GLU A 299 23.45 13.37 -1.47
C GLU A 299 24.12 12.07 -1.03
N ILE A 300 24.10 11.04 -1.87
CA ILE A 300 24.68 9.71 -1.58
C ILE A 300 26.05 9.61 -2.23
N ASN A 301 27.09 9.86 -1.47
CA ASN A 301 28.50 9.73 -1.89
C ASN A 301 29.12 8.40 -1.46
N GLU A 302 28.57 7.78 -0.43
CA GLU A 302 28.97 6.47 0.09
C GLU A 302 27.72 5.72 0.53
N LEU A 303 27.64 4.45 0.19
CA LEU A 303 26.64 3.52 0.68
C LEU A 303 27.28 2.15 0.80
N ASN A 304 27.22 1.58 1.98
CA ASN A 304 27.67 0.21 2.25
C ASN A 304 26.78 -0.35 3.36
N GLU A 305 25.52 -0.58 3.02
CA GLU A 305 24.54 -1.16 3.91
C GLU A 305 24.39 -2.63 3.58
N SER A 306 24.61 -3.49 4.54
CA SER A 306 24.33 -4.91 4.40
C SER A 306 23.79 -5.47 5.69
N LYS A 307 22.90 -6.43 5.57
CA LYS A 307 22.37 -7.19 6.70
C LYS A 307 22.72 -8.65 6.48
N ALA A 308 23.36 -9.27 7.45
CA ALA A 308 23.50 -10.73 7.45
C ALA A 308 22.13 -11.38 7.59
N PRO A 309 21.96 -12.62 7.12
CA PRO A 309 20.79 -13.41 7.49
C PRO A 309 20.63 -13.37 9.00
N SER A 310 19.40 -13.18 9.46
CA SER A 310 19.15 -13.14 10.91
C SER A 310 19.61 -14.48 11.51
N ALA A 311 20.38 -14.43 12.58
CA ALA A 311 20.84 -15.62 13.29
C ALA A 311 19.71 -16.30 14.11
N ILE A 312 18.45 -16.08 13.72
CA ILE A 312 17.33 -16.89 14.21
C ILE A 312 17.25 -18.13 13.33
N ASP A 313 18.35 -18.91 13.35
CA ASP A 313 18.41 -20.18 12.66
C ASP A 313 17.80 -21.27 13.53
N ASN A 314 16.88 -22.03 12.95
CA ASN A 314 16.25 -23.21 13.52
C ASN A 314 15.43 -22.99 14.81
N LYS A 315 14.80 -21.83 14.95
CA LYS A 315 13.81 -21.59 15.99
C LYS A 315 12.53 -22.36 15.72
N LYS A 316 11.83 -22.74 16.77
CA LYS A 316 10.52 -23.40 16.68
C LYS A 316 9.44 -22.54 17.29
N ALA A 317 8.37 -22.31 16.54
CA ALA A 317 7.17 -21.63 16.99
C ALA A 317 5.97 -22.57 17.01
N ILE A 318 5.15 -22.49 18.05
CA ILE A 318 3.89 -23.22 18.12
C ILE A 318 2.72 -22.25 18.26
N PHE A 319 1.71 -22.44 17.42
CA PHE A 319 0.44 -21.73 17.51
C PHE A 319 -0.63 -22.62 18.13
N ILE A 320 -1.20 -22.18 19.24
CA ILE A 320 -2.20 -22.93 20.04
C ILE A 320 -3.47 -22.10 20.06
N GLY A 321 -4.59 -22.70 19.63
CA GLY A 321 -5.88 -21.99 19.61
C GLY A 321 -6.90 -22.65 18.70
N ASN A 322 -7.61 -21.83 17.94
CA ASN A 322 -8.72 -22.31 17.11
C ASN A 322 -8.84 -21.54 15.78
N SER A 323 -10.04 -21.55 15.21
CA SER A 323 -10.34 -20.94 13.91
C SER A 323 -9.99 -19.46 13.81
N PHE A 324 -9.84 -18.75 14.91
CA PHE A 324 -9.46 -17.34 14.91
C PHE A 324 -7.98 -17.09 14.65
N ILE A 325 -7.17 -18.10 14.47
CA ILE A 325 -5.77 -17.97 14.01
C ILE A 325 -5.63 -18.36 12.55
N TYR A 326 -6.23 -19.46 12.12
CA TYR A 326 -6.04 -19.95 10.76
C TYR A 326 -6.98 -19.31 9.73
N TRP A 327 -8.17 -18.84 10.11
CA TRP A 327 -8.96 -18.02 9.21
C TRP A 327 -8.20 -16.72 8.91
N GLY A 328 -8.16 -16.38 7.63
CA GLY A 328 -7.35 -15.26 7.15
C GLY A 328 -5.89 -15.61 6.85
N GLY A 329 -5.43 -16.81 7.20
CA GLY A 329 -4.12 -17.30 6.76
C GLY A 329 -2.93 -16.90 7.64
N CYS A 330 -3.12 -16.45 8.88
CA CYS A 330 -2.00 -16.21 9.80
C CYS A 330 -1.13 -17.46 9.90
N VAL A 331 -1.75 -18.61 10.18
CA VAL A 331 -1.19 -19.96 9.98
C VAL A 331 -2.11 -20.73 9.05
N SER A 332 -1.63 -21.81 8.44
CA SER A 332 -2.44 -22.59 7.52
C SER A 332 -3.57 -23.35 8.21
N TYR A 333 -4.66 -23.53 7.48
CA TYR A 333 -5.76 -24.36 7.95
C TYR A 333 -5.38 -25.83 7.88
N ILE A 334 -5.48 -26.54 9.01
CA ILE A 334 -5.36 -27.99 9.06
C ILE A 334 -6.69 -28.54 9.52
N LYS A 335 -7.29 -29.42 8.71
CA LYS A 335 -8.55 -30.08 9.03
C LYS A 335 -8.45 -30.82 10.36
N ASN A 336 -9.51 -30.79 11.18
CA ASN A 336 -9.53 -31.30 12.55
C ASN A 336 -9.53 -32.84 12.70
N ASP A 337 -9.08 -33.55 11.70
CA ASP A 337 -9.06 -35.02 11.73
C ASP A 337 -7.77 -35.53 12.37
N ALA A 338 -7.83 -36.68 13.02
CA ALA A 338 -6.67 -37.32 13.64
C ALA A 338 -5.55 -37.62 12.65
N GLU A 339 -5.90 -37.84 11.38
CA GLU A 339 -4.96 -38.07 10.27
C GLU A 339 -3.97 -36.92 10.04
N PHE A 340 -4.28 -35.71 10.53
CA PHE A 340 -3.45 -34.51 10.32
C PHE A 340 -2.57 -34.18 11.55
N GLU A 341 -2.56 -34.98 12.58
CA GLU A 341 -1.70 -34.74 13.76
C GLU A 341 -0.21 -34.75 13.38
N GLU A 342 0.20 -35.60 12.43
CA GLU A 342 1.57 -35.62 11.90
C GLU A 342 1.94 -34.33 11.22
N LEU A 343 1.02 -33.72 10.45
CA LEU A 343 1.24 -32.43 9.79
C LEU A 343 1.41 -31.30 10.80
N ARG A 344 0.66 -31.36 11.92
CA ARG A 344 0.77 -30.37 13.00
C ARG A 344 2.12 -30.41 13.69
N ALA A 345 2.64 -31.63 13.87
CA ALA A 345 3.89 -31.88 14.55
C ALA A 345 5.14 -31.80 13.66
N ALA A 346 4.95 -31.73 12.34
CA ALA A 346 6.08 -31.78 11.40
C ALA A 346 6.79 -30.43 11.21
N GLY A 347 6.19 -29.33 11.64
CA GLY A 347 6.63 -28.00 11.27
C GLY A 347 6.32 -27.67 9.79
N GLY A 348 6.73 -26.52 9.32
CA GLY A 348 6.59 -26.16 7.89
C GLY A 348 5.22 -25.63 7.51
N ASP A 349 4.54 -24.92 8.41
CA ASP A 349 3.32 -24.17 8.11
C ASP A 349 3.56 -23.17 6.95
N THR A 350 2.57 -23.02 6.10
CA THR A 350 2.64 -22.15 4.90
C THR A 350 1.84 -20.85 5.06
N GLY A 351 1.45 -20.49 6.29
CA GLY A 351 0.70 -19.27 6.57
C GLY A 351 1.53 -18.00 6.44
N TYR A 352 0.87 -16.85 6.54
CA TYR A 352 1.51 -15.53 6.44
C TYR A 352 2.65 -15.33 7.43
N PHE A 353 2.55 -15.86 8.64
CA PHE A 353 3.63 -15.77 9.64
C PHE A 353 4.93 -16.38 9.11
N ASN A 354 4.85 -17.56 8.48
CA ASN A 354 6.01 -18.22 7.90
C ASN A 354 6.59 -17.39 6.73
N GLU A 355 5.74 -16.83 5.88
CA GLU A 355 6.21 -16.00 4.75
C GLU A 355 6.82 -14.67 5.23
N ILE A 356 6.28 -14.05 6.28
CA ILE A 356 6.89 -12.87 6.90
C ILE A 356 8.27 -13.22 7.48
N CYS A 357 8.40 -14.36 8.17
CA CYS A 357 9.69 -14.85 8.66
C CYS A 357 10.68 -15.03 7.51
N LYS A 358 10.30 -15.70 6.43
CA LYS A 358 11.13 -15.89 5.24
C LYS A 358 11.53 -14.56 4.60
N ALA A 359 10.59 -13.65 4.41
CA ALA A 359 10.84 -12.32 3.84
C ALA A 359 11.84 -11.50 4.67
N ASN A 360 11.96 -11.82 5.95
CA ASN A 360 12.90 -11.18 6.88
C ASN A 360 14.17 -12.00 7.17
N GLY A 361 14.39 -13.12 6.46
CA GLY A 361 15.54 -13.99 6.67
C GLY A 361 15.55 -14.68 8.03
N VAL A 362 14.36 -14.89 8.61
CA VAL A 362 14.17 -15.58 9.90
C VAL A 362 13.70 -17.00 9.60
N SER A 363 14.50 -18.00 9.99
CA SER A 363 14.13 -19.40 9.87
C SER A 363 13.40 -19.86 11.13
N VAL A 364 12.10 -20.14 10.99
CA VAL A 364 11.25 -20.65 12.08
C VAL A 364 10.45 -21.84 11.58
N ASP A 365 10.58 -22.97 12.26
CA ASP A 365 9.68 -24.11 12.08
C ASP A 365 8.37 -23.84 12.81
N VAL A 366 7.28 -23.68 12.05
CA VAL A 366 5.96 -23.35 12.59
C VAL A 366 5.13 -24.61 12.79
N TYR A 367 4.70 -24.83 14.02
CA TYR A 367 3.83 -25.92 14.43
C TYR A 367 2.42 -25.40 14.69
N ASN A 368 1.45 -25.97 14.02
CA ASN A 368 0.08 -25.49 14.05
C ASN A 368 -0.82 -26.40 14.88
N TYR A 369 -1.10 -26.01 16.12
CA TYR A 369 -1.99 -26.70 17.07
C TYR A 369 -3.32 -25.94 17.24
N THR A 370 -3.88 -25.47 16.13
CA THR A 370 -5.17 -24.80 16.10
C THR A 370 -6.29 -25.77 15.73
N TYR A 371 -7.33 -25.84 16.57
CA TYR A 371 -8.44 -26.78 16.41
C TYR A 371 -9.78 -26.04 16.29
N GLY A 372 -10.43 -26.16 15.12
CA GLY A 372 -11.67 -25.44 14.82
C GLY A 372 -12.79 -25.71 15.81
N GLY A 373 -13.41 -24.64 16.33
CA GLY A 373 -14.51 -24.74 17.28
C GLY A 373 -14.14 -25.25 18.65
N LYS A 374 -12.84 -25.37 18.98
CA LYS A 374 -12.34 -25.82 20.30
C LYS A 374 -11.79 -24.62 21.08
N ASP A 375 -12.00 -24.65 22.41
CA ASP A 375 -11.39 -23.70 23.34
C ASP A 375 -10.03 -24.21 23.87
N LEU A 376 -9.30 -23.34 24.55
CA LEU A 376 -8.01 -23.69 25.14
C LEU A 376 -8.12 -24.81 26.17
N THR A 377 -9.21 -24.90 26.93
CA THR A 377 -9.44 -25.98 27.91
C THR A 377 -9.52 -27.32 27.20
N TRP A 378 -10.27 -27.40 26.11
CA TRP A 378 -10.35 -28.62 25.31
C TRP A 378 -8.98 -28.99 24.73
N THR A 379 -8.24 -28.00 24.16
CA THR A 379 -6.91 -28.24 23.58
C THR A 379 -5.94 -28.76 24.64
N TYR A 380 -5.93 -28.16 25.84
CA TYR A 380 -5.13 -28.66 26.95
C TYR A 380 -5.50 -30.10 27.34
N GLU A 381 -6.79 -30.36 27.62
CA GLU A 381 -7.26 -31.63 28.14
C GLU A 381 -7.18 -32.81 27.15
N ASN A 382 -7.27 -32.55 25.87
CA ASN A 382 -7.30 -33.61 24.86
C ASN A 382 -5.98 -33.76 24.10
N ILE A 383 -5.18 -32.71 23.99
CA ILE A 383 -3.97 -32.69 23.16
C ILE A 383 -2.72 -32.49 24.02
N LEU A 384 -2.57 -31.30 24.62
CA LEU A 384 -1.30 -30.88 25.20
C LEU A 384 -0.88 -31.69 26.39
N LYS A 385 -1.79 -32.04 27.29
CA LYS A 385 -1.46 -32.83 28.50
C LYS A 385 -0.87 -34.21 28.19
N ASN A 386 -1.04 -34.71 26.96
CA ASN A 386 -0.53 -36.01 26.52
C ASN A 386 0.86 -35.93 25.89
N LYS A 387 1.38 -34.72 25.67
CA LYS A 387 2.73 -34.49 25.14
C LYS A 387 3.75 -34.63 26.29
N ASP A 388 4.95 -35.06 25.95
CA ASP A 388 6.04 -35.18 26.90
C ASP A 388 6.79 -33.85 27.12
N LYS A 389 7.70 -33.89 28.09
CA LYS A 389 8.51 -32.72 28.41
C LYS A 389 9.42 -32.28 27.23
N GLU A 390 9.96 -33.22 26.47
CA GLU A 390 10.86 -32.94 25.35
C GLU A 390 10.13 -32.16 24.27
N PHE A 391 8.86 -32.46 24.00
CA PHE A 391 8.02 -31.67 23.11
C PHE A 391 7.96 -30.22 23.56
N PHE A 392 7.60 -29.94 24.82
CA PHE A 392 7.45 -28.57 25.32
C PHE A 392 8.77 -27.80 25.39
N ASP A 393 9.85 -28.50 25.78
CA ASP A 393 11.19 -27.90 25.91
C ASP A 393 11.79 -27.47 24.55
N SER A 394 11.21 -27.94 23.44
CA SER A 394 11.74 -27.73 22.11
C SER A 394 11.30 -26.42 21.45
N PHE A 395 10.35 -25.68 22.00
CA PHE A 395 9.82 -24.47 21.42
C PHE A 395 10.46 -23.20 21.96
N ASP A 396 10.84 -22.31 21.08
CA ASP A 396 11.38 -21.00 21.39
C ASP A 396 10.27 -19.94 21.49
N TYR A 397 9.23 -20.05 20.65
CA TYR A 397 8.13 -19.10 20.59
C TYR A 397 6.77 -19.80 20.71
N VAL A 398 5.91 -19.25 21.55
CA VAL A 398 4.60 -19.84 21.82
C VAL A 398 3.51 -18.79 21.64
N PHE A 399 2.62 -19.03 20.69
CA PHE A 399 1.49 -18.16 20.40
C PHE A 399 0.20 -18.83 20.86
N ILE A 400 -0.52 -18.18 21.76
CA ILE A 400 -1.74 -18.72 22.36
C ILE A 400 -2.90 -17.77 22.07
N SER A 401 -3.99 -18.29 21.51
CA SER A 401 -5.21 -17.51 21.23
C SER A 401 -6.43 -18.17 21.82
N GLU A 402 -7.27 -17.37 22.43
CA GLU A 402 -8.59 -17.78 22.90
C GLU A 402 -9.66 -16.87 22.29
N ALA A 403 -10.70 -17.45 21.75
CA ALA A 403 -11.84 -16.71 21.20
C ALA A 403 -12.98 -16.57 22.23
N GLY A 404 -12.64 -16.38 23.46
CA GLY A 404 -13.51 -15.96 24.55
C GLY A 404 -14.86 -16.66 24.65
N GLN A 405 -14.91 -17.88 25.13
CA GLN A 405 -16.19 -18.47 25.52
C GLN A 405 -16.57 -18.16 26.97
N ASN A 406 -15.63 -18.00 27.88
CA ASN A 406 -15.89 -17.58 29.27
C ASN A 406 -14.64 -16.98 29.90
N SER A 407 -14.68 -15.71 30.16
CA SER A 407 -13.57 -14.88 30.61
C SER A 407 -12.95 -15.23 31.96
N SER A 408 -13.67 -15.79 32.89
CA SER A 408 -13.12 -16.06 34.21
C SER A 408 -12.17 -17.26 34.27
N SER A 409 -12.26 -18.19 33.31
CA SER A 409 -11.35 -19.32 33.19
C SER A 409 -10.21 -19.09 32.18
N PHE A 410 -10.32 -18.06 31.36
CA PHE A 410 -9.39 -17.81 30.29
C PHE A 410 -7.95 -17.59 30.77
N VAL A 411 -7.71 -16.64 31.68
CA VAL A 411 -6.36 -16.32 32.17
C VAL A 411 -5.73 -17.55 32.83
N ALA A 412 -6.49 -18.26 33.64
CA ALA A 412 -6.00 -19.45 34.30
C ALA A 412 -5.62 -20.58 33.31
N THR A 413 -6.42 -20.77 32.25
CA THR A 413 -6.11 -21.77 31.21
C THR A 413 -4.94 -21.32 30.34
N PHE A 414 -4.87 -20.03 29.99
CA PHE A 414 -3.73 -19.46 29.29
C PHE A 414 -2.43 -19.70 30.09
N GLU A 415 -2.39 -19.32 31.37
CA GLU A 415 -1.21 -19.49 32.23
C GLU A 415 -0.85 -20.96 32.43
N LYS A 416 -1.84 -21.84 32.53
CA LYS A 416 -1.62 -23.29 32.61
C LYS A 416 -0.93 -23.82 31.34
N ILE A 417 -1.33 -23.34 30.15
CA ILE A 417 -0.69 -23.72 28.89
C ILE A 417 0.69 -23.09 28.79
N ALA A 418 0.81 -21.77 29.07
CA ALA A 418 2.07 -21.05 29.05
C ALA A 418 3.13 -21.73 29.96
N GLY A 419 2.72 -22.20 31.14
CA GLY A 419 3.59 -22.92 32.08
C GLY A 419 4.11 -24.28 31.59
N LEU A 420 3.59 -24.83 30.49
CA LEU A 420 4.13 -26.03 29.86
C LEU A 420 5.45 -25.75 29.09
N PHE A 421 5.74 -24.53 28.74
CA PHE A 421 6.86 -24.12 27.87
C PHE A 421 7.95 -23.36 28.65
N PRO A 422 8.69 -24.05 29.55
CA PRO A 422 9.63 -23.38 30.46
C PRO A 422 10.85 -22.78 29.76
N ASN A 423 11.16 -23.21 28.55
CA ASN A 423 12.32 -22.76 27.77
C ASN A 423 11.94 -21.74 26.66
N ALA A 424 10.66 -21.40 26.53
CA ALA A 424 10.24 -20.44 25.50
C ALA A 424 10.87 -19.06 25.76
N GLU A 425 11.49 -18.49 24.74
CA GLU A 425 12.04 -17.14 24.78
C GLU A 425 10.94 -16.08 24.87
N GLU A 426 9.83 -16.32 24.13
CA GLU A 426 8.66 -15.47 24.18
C GLU A 426 7.37 -16.29 24.19
N ILE A 427 6.45 -15.89 25.07
CA ILE A 427 5.08 -16.40 25.10
C ILE A 427 4.15 -15.24 24.75
N VAL A 428 3.43 -15.40 23.65
CA VAL A 428 2.63 -14.35 23.02
C VAL A 428 1.15 -14.68 23.16
N TYR A 429 0.39 -13.77 23.72
CA TYR A 429 -1.05 -13.84 23.70
C TYR A 429 -1.63 -13.12 22.47
N LEU A 430 -2.37 -13.86 21.66
CA LEU A 430 -3.10 -13.32 20.53
C LEU A 430 -4.50 -12.89 20.98
N ALA A 431 -4.65 -11.60 21.28
CA ALA A 431 -5.91 -11.04 21.72
C ALA A 431 -6.86 -10.85 20.54
N HIS A 432 -7.71 -11.83 20.34
CA HIS A 432 -8.90 -11.70 19.52
C HIS A 432 -9.90 -10.87 20.30
N GLU A 433 -9.97 -9.59 19.98
CA GLU A 433 -11.01 -8.76 20.53
C GLU A 433 -12.33 -9.07 19.86
N ASN A 434 -13.27 -9.40 20.67
CA ASN A 434 -14.56 -9.83 20.24
C ASN A 434 -15.58 -8.69 20.25
N THR A 435 -15.31 -7.60 19.53
CA THR A 435 -16.37 -6.66 19.18
C THR A 435 -17.44 -7.33 18.30
N PHE A 436 -17.14 -8.52 17.79
CA PHE A 436 -18.07 -9.36 17.07
C PHE A 436 -19.03 -10.13 18.00
N ARG A 437 -18.70 -10.21 19.28
CA ARG A 437 -19.55 -10.88 20.30
C ARG A 437 -19.62 -10.04 21.57
N SER A 438 -20.77 -9.97 22.18
CA SER A 438 -21.11 -9.14 23.34
C SER A 438 -20.30 -9.38 24.63
N ASN A 439 -19.34 -10.30 24.63
CA ASN A 439 -18.63 -10.77 25.84
C ASN A 439 -17.13 -10.44 25.86
N ALA A 440 -16.64 -9.63 24.95
CA ALA A 440 -15.21 -9.44 24.72
C ALA A 440 -14.49 -8.49 25.68
N THR A 441 -15.22 -7.65 26.36
CA THR A 441 -14.66 -6.70 27.33
C THR A 441 -13.80 -7.33 28.42
N HIS A 442 -13.96 -8.61 28.67
CA HIS A 442 -13.22 -9.32 29.70
C HIS A 442 -11.76 -9.60 29.31
N ILE A 443 -11.53 -9.91 28.05
CA ILE A 443 -10.18 -10.25 27.56
C ILE A 443 -9.30 -8.99 27.57
N ILE A 444 -9.83 -7.88 27.10
CA ILE A 444 -9.11 -6.59 27.10
C ILE A 444 -8.74 -6.19 28.54
N ASN A 445 -9.61 -6.40 29.50
CA ASN A 445 -9.35 -6.08 30.89
C ASN A 445 -8.22 -6.94 31.50
N ALA A 446 -7.96 -8.12 30.95
CA ALA A 446 -6.86 -9.00 31.36
C ALA A 446 -5.51 -8.61 30.74
N LEU A 447 -5.47 -7.85 29.64
CA LEU A 447 -4.23 -7.55 28.94
C LEU A 447 -3.17 -6.86 29.79
N PRO A 448 -3.49 -5.85 30.63
CA PRO A 448 -2.50 -5.24 31.52
C PRO A 448 -1.92 -6.23 32.55
N GLU A 449 -2.71 -7.16 33.06
CA GLU A 449 -2.25 -8.18 33.98
C GLU A 449 -1.29 -9.17 33.30
N LEU A 450 -1.62 -9.60 32.08
CA LEU A 450 -0.78 -10.51 31.31
C LEU A 450 0.54 -9.84 30.90
N SER A 451 0.49 -8.59 30.45
CA SER A 451 1.69 -7.81 30.13
C SER A 451 2.58 -7.62 31.36
N ALA A 452 2.00 -7.29 32.52
CA ALA A 452 2.75 -7.16 33.78
C ALA A 452 3.42 -8.47 34.24
N LYS A 453 2.93 -9.62 33.79
CA LYS A 453 3.53 -10.94 34.02
C LYS A 453 4.62 -11.29 33.02
N GLY A 454 4.92 -10.41 32.05
CA GLY A 454 5.97 -10.57 31.05
C GLY A 454 5.51 -11.26 29.76
N TYR A 455 4.21 -11.55 29.60
CA TYR A 455 3.70 -12.07 28.33
C TYR A 455 3.59 -10.98 27.29
N LYS A 456 3.99 -11.26 26.06
CA LYS A 456 3.78 -10.35 24.93
C LYS A 456 2.32 -10.38 24.47
N ILE A 457 1.81 -9.23 24.12
CA ILE A 457 0.42 -9.06 23.68
C ILE A 457 0.36 -8.67 22.22
N VAL A 458 -0.34 -9.43 21.41
CA VAL A 458 -0.70 -9.09 20.03
C VAL A 458 -2.19 -8.77 19.99
N ALA A 459 -2.51 -7.49 20.15
CA ALA A 459 -3.89 -7.00 20.21
C ALA A 459 -4.46 -6.66 18.82
N TRP A 460 -4.30 -7.57 17.86
CA TRP A 460 -4.76 -7.39 16.49
C TRP A 460 -6.27 -7.13 16.39
N GLY A 461 -7.06 -7.81 17.21
CA GLY A 461 -8.51 -7.63 17.22
C GLY A 461 -8.93 -6.23 17.67
N ALA A 462 -8.23 -5.66 18.67
CA ALA A 462 -8.45 -4.28 19.11
C ALA A 462 -8.14 -3.27 17.99
N LEU A 463 -7.00 -3.44 17.30
CA LEU A 463 -6.64 -2.61 16.16
C LEU A 463 -7.72 -2.65 15.07
N VAL A 464 -8.04 -3.84 14.60
CA VAL A 464 -9.01 -4.07 13.53
C VAL A 464 -10.38 -3.48 13.90
N SER A 465 -10.83 -3.71 15.12
CA SER A 465 -12.09 -3.19 15.64
C SER A 465 -12.11 -1.66 15.70
N ASP A 466 -11.07 -1.04 16.22
CA ASP A 466 -10.99 0.41 16.33
C ASP A 466 -10.99 1.09 14.95
N VAL A 467 -10.33 0.46 13.96
CA VAL A 467 -10.32 0.98 12.59
C VAL A 467 -11.72 0.90 11.96
N TYR A 468 -12.36 -0.27 11.95
CA TYR A 468 -13.65 -0.36 11.25
C TYR A 468 -14.81 0.34 11.95
N ASN A 469 -14.71 0.56 13.27
CA ASN A 469 -15.70 1.39 14.01
C ASN A 469 -15.41 2.89 13.91
N GLY A 470 -14.32 3.28 13.25
CA GLY A 470 -13.94 4.69 13.11
C GLY A 470 -13.37 5.32 14.38
N ASN A 471 -13.01 4.52 15.39
CA ASN A 471 -12.38 4.99 16.63
C ASN A 471 -10.94 5.46 16.38
N VAL A 472 -10.29 4.90 15.36
CA VAL A 472 -8.93 5.24 14.93
C VAL A 472 -8.91 5.34 13.41
N SER A 473 -8.34 6.42 12.89
CA SER A 473 -8.10 6.58 11.46
C SER A 473 -6.78 5.93 11.06
N VAL A 474 -6.75 5.28 9.90
CA VAL A 474 -5.51 4.76 9.31
C VAL A 474 -4.73 5.96 8.75
N PRO A 475 -3.47 6.19 9.18
CA PRO A 475 -2.66 7.30 8.68
C PRO A 475 -2.46 7.23 7.16
N GLY A 476 -2.70 8.32 6.45
CA GLY A 476 -2.53 8.39 4.99
C GLY A 476 -3.53 7.57 4.18
N ALA A 477 -4.56 7.01 4.80
CA ALA A 477 -5.54 6.17 4.11
C ALA A 477 -6.25 6.91 2.99
N THR A 478 -6.34 6.25 1.84
CA THR A 478 -7.09 6.69 0.66
C THR A 478 -8.44 5.99 0.56
N LEU A 479 -8.61 4.87 1.25
CA LEU A 479 -9.80 4.02 1.23
C LEU A 479 -10.60 4.14 2.52
N GLN A 480 -11.88 3.78 2.44
CA GLN A 480 -12.74 3.72 3.62
C GLN A 480 -12.72 2.32 4.22
N TYR A 481 -12.56 2.27 5.53
CA TYR A 481 -12.55 1.03 6.29
C TYR A 481 -13.92 0.74 6.87
N ASN A 482 -14.35 -0.50 6.74
CA ASN A 482 -15.56 -1.02 7.34
C ASN A 482 -15.33 -2.47 7.80
N ARG A 483 -16.36 -3.10 8.34
CA ARG A 483 -16.25 -4.46 8.83
C ARG A 483 -15.80 -5.46 7.76
N ASN A 484 -16.27 -5.29 6.51
CA ASN A 484 -15.92 -6.18 5.39
C ASN A 484 -14.45 -6.04 4.97
N SER A 485 -13.74 -4.98 5.38
CA SER A 485 -12.31 -4.86 5.16
C SER A 485 -11.50 -5.92 5.92
N PHE A 486 -12.02 -6.46 7.03
CA PHE A 486 -11.28 -7.32 7.95
C PHE A 486 -11.93 -8.66 8.27
N VAL A 487 -13.22 -8.80 8.00
CA VAL A 487 -13.99 -9.98 8.35
C VAL A 487 -14.37 -10.73 7.09
N LYS A 488 -14.37 -12.04 7.20
CA LYS A 488 -14.57 -12.97 6.10
C LYS A 488 -15.83 -12.71 5.30
N ASN A 489 -16.95 -12.46 5.96
CA ASN A 489 -18.20 -12.07 5.32
C ASN A 489 -19.18 -11.53 6.36
N SER A 490 -19.75 -10.37 6.11
CA SER A 490 -20.74 -9.80 7.03
C SER A 490 -22.20 -10.03 6.63
N THR A 491 -22.51 -10.30 5.35
CA THR A 491 -23.90 -10.31 4.87
C THR A 491 -24.18 -11.16 3.62
N GLY A 492 -23.19 -11.84 3.03
CA GLY A 492 -23.33 -12.48 1.73
C GLY A 492 -23.22 -14.01 1.77
N GLU A 493 -23.82 -14.65 0.78
CA GLU A 493 -23.58 -16.05 0.48
C GLU A 493 -22.14 -16.22 -0.02
N MET A 494 -21.43 -17.18 0.55
CA MET A 494 -20.12 -17.59 0.04
C MET A 494 -20.35 -18.44 -1.23
N PRO A 495 -19.45 -18.39 -2.22
CA PRO A 495 -19.51 -19.29 -3.35
C PRO A 495 -19.58 -20.75 -2.90
N GLU A 496 -20.29 -21.60 -3.63
CA GLU A 496 -20.51 -23.02 -3.29
C GLU A 496 -19.20 -23.80 -3.03
N ASN A 497 -18.09 -23.33 -3.54
CA ASN A 497 -16.78 -23.96 -3.43
C ASN A 497 -15.91 -23.37 -2.30
N ALA A 498 -16.37 -22.35 -1.62
CA ALA A 498 -15.66 -21.86 -0.45
C ALA A 498 -15.88 -22.85 0.70
N TYR A 499 -14.87 -23.10 1.48
CA TYR A 499 -14.82 -24.03 2.62
C TYR A 499 -15.91 -23.83 3.69
N VAL A 500 -16.93 -23.04 3.42
CA VAL A 500 -17.91 -22.54 4.36
C VAL A 500 -19.34 -22.93 3.99
N THR A 501 -19.50 -24.05 3.33
CA THR A 501 -20.83 -24.61 3.05
C THR A 501 -21.65 -24.97 4.30
N SER A 502 -21.05 -24.89 5.51
CA SER A 502 -21.72 -25.24 6.77
C SER A 502 -22.07 -24.04 7.66
N LEU A 503 -21.63 -22.83 7.33
CA LEU A 503 -22.07 -21.66 8.09
C LEU A 503 -23.35 -21.12 7.46
N ASN A 504 -24.45 -21.30 8.19
CA ASN A 504 -25.79 -20.80 7.84
C ASN A 504 -25.76 -19.51 7.03
N ASN A 505 -26.70 -19.31 6.13
CA ASN A 505 -26.98 -18.15 5.25
C ASN A 505 -26.88 -16.75 5.90
N GLN A 506 -26.30 -16.59 7.07
CA GLN A 506 -26.17 -15.35 7.82
C GLN A 506 -24.79 -14.69 7.70
N GLY A 507 -23.89 -15.27 6.92
CA GLY A 507 -22.52 -14.76 6.78
C GLY A 507 -21.65 -14.95 8.02
N ASP A 508 -20.36 -15.12 7.80
CA ASP A 508 -19.38 -15.19 8.86
C ASP A 508 -18.96 -13.79 9.29
N THR A 509 -19.42 -13.35 10.45
CA THR A 509 -19.20 -12.00 10.95
C THR A 509 -18.09 -11.90 11.98
N HIS A 510 -17.29 -12.96 12.19
CA HIS A 510 -16.31 -13.00 13.27
C HIS A 510 -14.99 -13.68 12.93
N HIS A 511 -14.86 -14.39 11.82
CA HIS A 511 -13.57 -14.90 11.39
C HIS A 511 -12.83 -13.87 10.53
N GLN A 512 -11.51 -13.91 10.62
CA GLN A 512 -10.61 -13.05 9.85
C GLN A 512 -10.72 -13.30 8.34
N ASN A 513 -10.57 -12.26 7.55
CA ASN A 513 -10.20 -12.35 6.15
C ASN A 513 -8.66 -12.30 5.98
N PRO A 514 -8.12 -12.44 4.76
CA PRO A 514 -6.68 -12.41 4.53
C PRO A 514 -5.98 -11.14 5.05
N LEU A 515 -6.60 -9.97 4.97
CA LEU A 515 -6.00 -8.74 5.50
C LEU A 515 -5.81 -8.79 7.01
N ALA A 516 -6.84 -9.21 7.75
CA ALA A 516 -6.74 -9.37 9.20
C ALA A 516 -5.76 -10.50 9.58
N GLY A 517 -5.68 -11.56 8.78
CA GLY A 517 -4.70 -12.63 8.95
C GLY A 517 -3.26 -12.14 8.78
N TYR A 518 -2.99 -11.32 7.77
CA TYR A 518 -1.70 -10.65 7.59
C TYR A 518 -1.36 -9.74 8.79
N ILE A 519 -2.30 -8.90 9.23
CA ILE A 519 -2.12 -8.02 10.39
C ILE A 519 -1.71 -8.84 11.62
N THR A 520 -2.42 -9.95 11.88
CA THR A 520 -2.12 -10.84 13.00
C THR A 520 -0.71 -11.41 12.88
N ALA A 521 -0.36 -11.94 11.72
CA ALA A 521 0.93 -12.57 11.47
C ALA A 521 2.10 -11.57 11.57
N GLN A 522 1.93 -10.35 11.05
CA GLN A 522 2.93 -9.30 11.11
C GLN A 522 3.17 -8.83 12.56
N MET A 523 2.11 -8.67 13.33
CA MET A 523 2.24 -8.32 14.75
C MET A 523 2.87 -9.46 15.57
N CYS A 524 2.61 -10.73 15.21
CA CYS A 524 3.29 -11.89 15.81
C CYS A 524 4.80 -11.86 15.54
N PHE A 525 5.18 -11.56 14.29
CA PHE A 525 6.58 -11.41 13.92
C PHE A 525 7.26 -10.28 14.71
N SER A 526 6.61 -9.13 14.80
CA SER A 526 7.09 -7.99 15.60
C SER A 526 7.26 -8.36 17.08
N ALA A 527 6.34 -9.15 17.65
CA ALA A 527 6.39 -9.57 19.05
C ALA A 527 7.64 -10.40 19.38
N ILE A 528 8.08 -11.28 18.48
CA ILE A 528 9.24 -12.14 18.72
C ILE A 528 10.57 -11.55 18.29
N THR A 529 10.57 -10.59 17.36
CA THR A 529 11.81 -10.01 16.81
C THR A 529 12.11 -8.62 17.35
N GLY A 530 11.11 -7.92 17.88
CA GLY A 530 11.20 -6.49 18.20
C GLY A 530 11.29 -5.58 16.98
N SER A 531 11.12 -6.12 15.77
CA SER A 531 11.12 -5.33 14.53
C SER A 531 9.84 -4.53 14.40
N LEU A 532 9.92 -3.35 13.76
CA LEU A 532 8.72 -2.59 13.42
C LEU A 532 7.91 -3.31 12.34
N CYS A 533 6.59 -3.13 12.37
CA CYS A 533 5.69 -3.56 11.31
C CYS A 533 5.77 -2.62 10.09
N GLU A 534 6.06 -1.33 10.33
CA GLU A 534 6.19 -0.35 9.25
C GLU A 534 7.33 -0.74 8.29
N GLY A 535 7.03 -0.75 7.00
CA GLY A 535 7.98 -1.09 5.93
C GLY A 535 8.19 -2.58 5.71
N GLN A 536 7.42 -3.45 6.35
CA GLN A 536 7.49 -4.88 6.11
C GLN A 536 6.79 -5.27 4.80
N ALA A 537 7.33 -6.30 4.14
CA ALA A 537 6.77 -6.84 2.90
C ALA A 537 5.37 -7.45 3.11
N TYR A 538 4.51 -7.30 2.12
CA TYR A 538 3.17 -7.88 2.08
C TYR A 538 2.78 -8.40 0.69
N GLU A 539 3.66 -8.29 -0.30
CA GLU A 539 3.39 -8.65 -1.70
C GLU A 539 3.14 -10.16 -1.86
N PHE A 540 3.70 -10.97 -0.97
CA PHE A 540 3.42 -12.41 -0.91
C PHE A 540 1.97 -12.73 -0.52
N CYS A 541 1.20 -11.79 0.01
CA CYS A 541 -0.20 -12.01 0.35
C CYS A 541 -1.06 -12.42 -0.87
N TRP A 542 -0.56 -12.15 -2.08
CA TRP A 542 -1.18 -12.54 -3.35
C TRP A 542 -0.73 -13.91 -3.86
N ASP A 543 0.27 -14.53 -3.24
CA ASP A 543 0.76 -15.82 -3.68
C ASP A 543 -0.24 -16.93 -3.32
N LYS A 544 -0.84 -17.51 -4.35
CA LYS A 544 -1.84 -18.58 -4.24
C LYS A 544 -1.27 -19.87 -3.62
N THR A 545 0.05 -20.01 -3.53
CA THR A 545 0.71 -21.19 -2.96
C THR A 545 0.83 -21.13 -1.45
N ILE A 546 0.75 -19.94 -0.84
CA ILE A 546 0.96 -19.73 0.60
C ILE A 546 -0.15 -20.31 1.46
N ALA A 547 -1.38 -20.34 0.96
CA ALA A 547 -2.50 -20.92 1.69
C ALA A 547 -3.39 -21.72 0.73
N PRO A 548 -2.91 -22.83 0.17
CA PRO A 548 -3.62 -23.61 -0.83
C PRO A 548 -4.96 -24.15 -0.34
N GLN A 549 -5.10 -24.39 0.96
CA GLN A 549 -6.35 -24.82 1.59
C GLN A 549 -7.45 -23.74 1.57
N TYR A 550 -7.11 -22.49 1.35
CA TYR A 550 -8.08 -21.40 1.28
C TYR A 550 -8.60 -21.16 -0.10
N ASP A 551 -8.03 -21.78 -1.13
CA ASP A 551 -8.27 -21.26 -2.46
C ASP A 551 -8.31 -19.71 -2.42
N LEU A 552 -7.16 -19.12 -2.07
CA LEU A 552 -7.02 -17.65 -1.93
C LEU A 552 -7.56 -16.93 -3.16
N GLN A 553 -7.48 -17.58 -4.33
CA GLN A 553 -8.06 -17.05 -5.54
C GLN A 553 -9.59 -16.88 -5.42
N ASN A 554 -10.29 -17.90 -4.92
CA ASN A 554 -11.73 -17.77 -4.68
C ASN A 554 -12.02 -16.77 -3.57
N PHE A 555 -11.16 -16.67 -2.57
CA PHE A 555 -11.28 -15.67 -1.50
C PHE A 555 -11.04 -14.25 -2.01
N LEU A 556 -10.10 -14.06 -2.92
CA LEU A 556 -9.77 -12.78 -3.54
C LEU A 556 -10.77 -12.41 -4.64
N GLU A 557 -11.31 -13.41 -5.34
CA GLU A 557 -12.30 -13.23 -6.42
C GLU A 557 -13.75 -13.28 -5.90
N CYS A 558 -13.98 -13.51 -4.61
CA CYS A 558 -15.31 -13.51 -3.99
C CYS A 558 -15.99 -12.15 -4.16
N GLN A 559 -16.73 -12.01 -5.24
CA GLN A 559 -17.77 -11.01 -5.32
C GLN A 559 -18.96 -11.50 -4.45
N TYR A 560 -19.30 -10.73 -3.45
CA TYR A 560 -20.46 -11.03 -2.64
C TYR A 560 -21.74 -10.95 -3.47
N ASN A 561 -22.61 -11.96 -3.40
CA ASN A 561 -23.83 -12.06 -4.22
C ASN A 561 -24.83 -10.91 -4.01
N ASN A 562 -24.63 -10.05 -3.01
CA ASN A 562 -25.48 -8.90 -2.73
C ASN A 562 -24.94 -7.57 -3.28
N GLY A 563 -23.93 -7.60 -4.14
CA GLY A 563 -23.30 -6.40 -4.72
C GLY A 563 -22.42 -5.61 -3.75
N GLN A 564 -22.21 -6.09 -2.52
CA GLN A 564 -21.21 -5.54 -1.62
C GLN A 564 -19.88 -6.26 -1.85
N THR A 565 -18.86 -5.54 -2.27
CA THR A 565 -17.51 -6.05 -2.37
C THR A 565 -16.76 -5.85 -1.05
N SER A 566 -15.92 -6.82 -0.69
CA SER A 566 -14.94 -6.58 0.36
C SER A 566 -13.83 -5.71 -0.22
N ASN A 567 -13.53 -4.59 0.42
CA ASN A 567 -12.46 -3.71 -0.03
C ASN A 567 -11.06 -4.11 0.49
N PHE A 568 -10.91 -5.30 1.10
CA PHE A 568 -9.60 -5.74 1.57
C PHE A 568 -8.60 -5.95 0.43
N ILE A 569 -9.09 -6.32 -0.76
CA ILE A 569 -8.27 -6.44 -1.98
C ILE A 569 -7.72 -5.07 -2.39
N GLU A 570 -8.58 -4.06 -2.39
CA GLU A 570 -8.22 -2.68 -2.72
C GLU A 570 -7.18 -2.14 -1.73
N ILE A 571 -7.34 -2.47 -0.43
CA ILE A 571 -6.40 -2.06 0.62
C ILE A 571 -5.02 -2.70 0.40
N PHE A 572 -4.95 -3.98 0.09
CA PHE A 572 -3.67 -4.63 -0.24
C PHE A 572 -3.00 -4.01 -1.47
N ASN A 573 -3.77 -3.50 -2.43
CA ASN A 573 -3.26 -2.84 -3.62
C ASN A 573 -2.94 -1.35 -3.41
N SER A 574 -3.15 -0.81 -2.20
CA SER A 574 -2.85 0.57 -1.84
C SER A 574 -1.64 0.61 -0.90
N PRO A 575 -0.45 0.99 -1.39
CA PRO A 575 0.74 1.09 -0.55
C PRO A 575 0.59 2.06 0.62
N GLU A 576 -0.15 3.17 0.42
CA GLU A 576 -0.42 4.17 1.45
C GLU A 576 -1.26 3.60 2.57
N ASP A 577 -2.32 2.86 2.23
CA ASP A 577 -3.20 2.22 3.20
C ASP A 577 -2.47 1.11 3.95
N MET A 578 -1.68 0.28 3.26
CA MET A 578 -0.86 -0.76 3.90
C MET A 578 0.17 -0.16 4.85
N LYS A 579 0.87 0.91 4.43
CA LYS A 579 1.79 1.64 5.32
C LYS A 579 1.06 2.20 6.53
N GLY A 580 -0.09 2.82 6.34
CA GLY A 580 -0.91 3.35 7.42
C GLY A 580 -1.34 2.27 8.43
N LEU A 581 -1.73 1.08 7.95
CA LEU A 581 -2.05 -0.06 8.81
C LEU A 581 -0.82 -0.55 9.57
N GLN A 582 0.34 -0.65 8.93
CA GLN A 582 1.59 -1.05 9.58
C GLN A 582 2.00 -0.07 10.70
N ILE A 583 1.86 1.22 10.49
CA ILE A 583 2.07 2.25 11.54
C ILE A 583 1.10 2.02 12.72
N LEU A 584 -0.15 1.68 12.46
CA LEU A 584 -1.09 1.35 13.53
C LEU A 584 -0.74 0.06 14.25
N MET A 585 -0.24 -0.97 13.54
CA MET A 585 0.24 -2.20 14.18
C MET A 585 1.32 -1.88 15.21
N ASP A 586 2.33 -1.07 14.87
CA ASP A 586 3.39 -0.63 15.79
C ASP A 586 2.84 0.13 16.99
N LYS A 587 1.88 1.03 16.75
CA LYS A 587 1.21 1.77 17.81
C LYS A 587 0.48 0.84 18.79
N TYR A 588 -0.21 -0.20 18.28
CA TYR A 588 -0.93 -1.15 19.12
C TYR A 588 0.01 -2.14 19.82
N MET A 589 1.12 -2.52 19.17
CA MET A 589 2.18 -3.28 19.85
C MET A 589 2.73 -2.49 21.04
N THR A 590 3.08 -1.23 20.86
CA THR A 590 3.59 -0.36 21.93
C THR A 590 2.55 -0.11 23.04
N LYS A 591 1.26 0.00 22.67
CA LYS A 591 0.19 0.28 23.65
C LYS A 591 -0.01 -0.83 24.66
N TYR A 592 0.20 -2.08 24.27
CA TYR A 592 -0.13 -3.25 25.06
C TYR A 592 1.10 -4.03 25.60
N ASN A 593 2.30 -3.68 25.19
CA ASN A 593 3.58 -4.23 25.67
C ASN A 593 4.42 -3.16 26.37
#